data_bc00ca731bddab0c2a0a0f8a97490167
#
_entry.id   bc00ca731bddab0c2a0a0f8a97490167
#
_cell.length_a   1.000
_cell.length_b   1.000
_cell.length_c   1.000
_cell.angle_alpha   90.00
_cell.angle_beta   90.00
_cell.angle_gamma   90.00
#
_symmetry.space_group_name_H-M   'P 1'
#
loop_
_entity.id
_entity.type
_entity.pdbx_description
1 polymer ?
#
loop_
_entity_poly.entity_id
_entity_poly.type
_entity_poly.pdbx_seq_one_letter_code
_entity_poly.pdbx_strand_id
1 'polypeptide(L)'
;MKSKELQKNTEENDIDYDQQQEETFHPIDLLQEHGINASDISKLRDAGFNSIESVTYSTKKTLVSIKGLSEIKVEKIIDACSKICQMGFTPSNIYLEKRKNLVYLTTGSSELDKLLGCGIESDSITELFGEFRTGKTQICHTLCVTCQLPRENGGGAGKALYIDTEGTFRPEKLKPIAERFGLDPDEVISNVLYARAYNSDHQNKLLMQACALMTESKFSLLIVDSATNLYRTDYSGRGELSARQMSLAKFLRNLQKIADEHQIAVVITNQVVASVDGSSFGGGNDKKPIGGHIMAHAAQTRLSLRKGLKDNRICKIYDSPSLPEAEATYCITSCGIDDPS
;
A
#
# COMPACT_ATOMS: atom_id res chain seq x y z
N MET A 1 -25.72 57.85 -15.63
CA MET A 1 -26.02 57.17 -14.33
C MET A 1 -26.42 55.71 -14.58
N LYS A 2 -25.55 54.89 -15.15
CA LYS A 2 -25.80 53.41 -15.30
C LYS A 2 -24.49 52.63 -15.46
N SER A 3 -23.42 53.03 -14.80
CA SER A 3 -22.11 52.39 -14.88
C SER A 3 -21.36 52.30 -13.53
N LYS A 4 -22.10 52.34 -12.40
CA LYS A 4 -21.53 52.18 -11.02
C LYS A 4 -22.18 51.11 -10.16
N GLU A 5 -23.06 50.27 -10.71
CA GLU A 5 -23.70 49.16 -9.97
C GLU A 5 -23.19 47.75 -10.35
N LEU A 6 -22.18 47.62 -11.21
CA LEU A 6 -21.64 46.34 -11.64
C LEU A 6 -20.24 46.02 -11.06
N GLN A 7 -19.78 46.78 -10.07
CA GLN A 7 -18.48 46.59 -9.43
C GLN A 7 -18.53 46.28 -7.92
N LYS A 8 -19.68 45.86 -7.38
CA LYS A 8 -19.83 45.60 -5.95
C LYS A 8 -20.25 44.19 -5.54
N ASN A 9 -20.17 43.21 -6.46
CA ASN A 9 -20.50 41.79 -6.17
C ASN A 9 -19.38 40.79 -6.55
N THR A 10 -18.12 41.17 -6.43
CA THR A 10 -16.96 40.28 -6.66
C THR A 10 -15.97 40.29 -5.50
N GLU A 11 -16.36 40.76 -4.34
CA GLU A 11 -15.56 40.65 -3.12
C GLU A 11 -16.49 40.04 -2.06
N GLU A 12 -16.55 38.72 -1.97
CA GLU A 12 -16.99 37.90 -0.84
C GLU A 12 -17.27 36.48 -1.35
N ASN A 13 -16.22 35.76 -1.71
CA ASN A 13 -16.17 34.30 -1.73
C ASN A 13 -14.71 33.85 -1.92
N ASP A 14 -13.78 34.43 -1.20
CA ASP A 14 -12.55 33.75 -0.84
C ASP A 14 -12.94 32.75 0.27
N ILE A 15 -13.51 31.64 -0.15
CA ILE A 15 -13.65 30.46 0.70
C ILE A 15 -12.24 29.98 0.96
N ASP A 16 -11.87 30.09 2.21
CA ASP A 16 -10.65 29.67 2.84
C ASP A 16 -10.45 28.15 2.58
N TYR A 17 -9.82 27.79 1.46
CA TYR A 17 -9.55 26.41 1.03
C TYR A 17 -8.42 25.75 1.81
N ASP A 18 -7.85 26.44 2.82
CA ASP A 18 -6.65 25.99 3.52
C ASP A 18 -6.90 25.29 4.87
N GLN A 19 -8.15 24.97 5.27
CA GLN A 19 -8.44 24.32 6.57
C GLN A 19 -9.42 23.13 6.55
N GLN A 20 -9.68 22.51 5.43
CA GLN A 20 -10.26 21.17 5.41
C GLN A 20 -9.21 20.19 4.84
N GLN A 21 -8.25 19.80 5.69
CA GLN A 21 -7.72 18.45 5.59
C GLN A 21 -8.93 17.55 5.81
N GLU A 22 -9.61 17.14 4.75
CA GLU A 22 -10.58 16.05 4.81
C GLU A 22 -9.85 14.90 5.50
N GLU A 23 -10.30 14.55 6.72
CA GLU A 23 -9.85 13.36 7.40
C GLU A 23 -10.05 12.22 6.42
N THR A 24 -8.96 11.66 5.95
CA THR A 24 -8.94 10.68 4.85
C THR A 24 -9.58 9.36 5.26
N PHE A 25 -9.91 9.21 6.53
CA PHE A 25 -10.53 8.04 7.09
C PHE A 25 -11.46 8.43 8.27
N HIS A 26 -12.57 7.70 8.48
CA HIS A 26 -13.52 7.97 9.55
C HIS A 26 -13.33 6.98 10.70
N PRO A 27 -12.94 7.45 11.91
CA PRO A 27 -12.84 6.60 13.09
C PRO A 27 -14.15 5.88 13.38
N ILE A 28 -14.09 4.62 13.80
CA ILE A 28 -15.28 3.81 14.08
C ILE A 28 -16.14 4.38 15.21
N ASP A 29 -15.55 5.21 16.08
CA ASP A 29 -16.24 5.86 17.19
C ASP A 29 -17.36 6.83 16.75
N LEU A 30 -17.28 7.39 15.54
CA LEU A 30 -18.34 8.21 14.95
C LEU A 30 -19.68 7.48 14.84
N LEU A 31 -19.68 6.15 14.85
CA LEU A 31 -20.90 5.35 14.88
C LEU A 31 -21.74 5.58 16.14
N GLN A 32 -21.16 6.09 17.25
CA GLN A 32 -21.91 6.43 18.45
C GLN A 32 -22.91 7.58 18.17
N GLU A 33 -22.50 8.57 17.39
CA GLU A 33 -23.33 9.70 16.98
C GLU A 33 -24.49 9.26 16.09
N HIS A 34 -24.35 8.10 15.44
CA HIS A 34 -25.38 7.48 14.60
C HIS A 34 -26.19 6.39 15.31
N GLY A 35 -26.12 6.34 16.66
CA GLY A 35 -26.98 5.48 17.49
C GLY A 35 -26.51 4.04 17.64
N ILE A 36 -25.23 3.74 17.37
CA ILE A 36 -24.64 2.44 17.65
C ILE A 36 -24.05 2.44 19.05
N ASN A 37 -24.34 1.38 19.83
CA ASN A 37 -23.86 1.27 21.20
C ASN A 37 -22.36 1.08 21.29
N ALA A 38 -21.70 1.72 22.26
CA ALA A 38 -20.27 1.59 22.53
C ALA A 38 -19.81 0.11 22.70
N SER A 39 -20.65 -0.75 23.28
CA SER A 39 -20.35 -2.18 23.42
C SER A 39 -20.30 -2.93 22.08
N ASP A 40 -21.07 -2.52 21.08
CA ASP A 40 -21.06 -3.12 19.76
C ASP A 40 -19.88 -2.58 18.93
N ILE A 41 -19.49 -1.31 19.13
CA ILE A 41 -18.28 -0.71 18.57
C ILE A 41 -17.02 -1.39 19.13
N SER A 42 -16.98 -1.67 20.45
CA SER A 42 -15.87 -2.43 21.04
C SER A 42 -15.70 -3.80 20.39
N LYS A 43 -16.81 -4.52 20.13
CA LYS A 43 -16.75 -5.83 19.45
C LYS A 43 -16.22 -5.73 18.01
N LEU A 44 -16.58 -4.67 17.29
CA LEU A 44 -16.04 -4.41 15.96
C LEU A 44 -14.54 -4.17 16.05
N ARG A 45 -14.09 -3.33 17.00
CA ARG A 45 -12.67 -3.04 17.23
C ARG A 45 -11.88 -4.30 17.61
N ASP A 46 -12.41 -5.13 18.52
CA ASP A 46 -11.82 -6.41 18.91
C ASP A 46 -11.71 -7.39 17.73
N ALA A 47 -12.60 -7.26 16.75
CA ALA A 47 -12.56 -8.03 15.51
C ALA A 47 -11.67 -7.39 14.42
N GLY A 48 -10.97 -6.27 14.72
CA GLY A 48 -10.04 -5.60 13.82
C GLY A 48 -10.64 -4.53 12.92
N PHE A 49 -11.87 -4.08 13.21
CA PHE A 49 -12.52 -2.98 12.48
C PHE A 49 -12.29 -1.68 13.25
N ASN A 50 -11.43 -0.81 12.74
CA ASN A 50 -11.04 0.43 13.42
C ASN A 50 -11.57 1.70 12.74
N SER A 51 -12.12 1.56 11.52
CA SER A 51 -12.70 2.65 10.74
C SER A 51 -14.10 2.29 10.21
N ILE A 52 -14.85 3.30 9.80
CA ILE A 52 -16.14 3.12 9.11
C ILE A 52 -15.94 2.45 7.75
N GLU A 53 -14.87 2.81 7.05
CA GLU A 53 -14.48 2.23 5.77
C GLU A 53 -14.25 0.73 5.89
N SER A 54 -13.53 0.28 6.92
CA SER A 54 -13.26 -1.16 7.14
C SER A 54 -14.55 -1.97 7.30
N VAL A 55 -15.54 -1.42 7.99
CA VAL A 55 -16.87 -2.02 8.13
C VAL A 55 -17.60 -2.03 6.79
N THR A 56 -17.62 -0.89 6.10
CA THR A 56 -18.32 -0.69 4.81
C THR A 56 -17.77 -1.60 3.71
N TYR A 57 -16.44 -1.80 3.66
CA TYR A 57 -15.78 -2.69 2.69
C TYR A 57 -15.92 -4.18 3.04
N SER A 58 -16.59 -4.51 4.16
CA SER A 58 -16.74 -5.88 4.61
C SER A 58 -18.11 -6.44 4.26
N THR A 59 -18.16 -7.74 4.00
CA THR A 59 -19.44 -8.40 3.71
C THR A 59 -20.30 -8.52 4.95
N LYS A 60 -21.64 -8.43 4.82
CA LYS A 60 -22.59 -8.69 5.91
C LYS A 60 -22.26 -10.02 6.62
N LYS A 61 -21.91 -11.07 5.86
CA LYS A 61 -21.53 -12.38 6.41
C LYS A 61 -20.33 -12.29 7.37
N THR A 62 -19.32 -11.50 7.03
CA THR A 62 -18.14 -11.28 7.89
C THR A 62 -18.54 -10.58 9.18
N LEU A 63 -19.36 -9.55 9.11
CA LEU A 63 -19.80 -8.80 10.28
C LEU A 63 -20.72 -9.64 11.22
N VAL A 64 -21.61 -10.45 10.65
CA VAL A 64 -22.46 -11.38 11.43
C VAL A 64 -21.64 -12.47 12.12
N SER A 65 -20.48 -12.84 11.58
CA SER A 65 -19.60 -13.83 12.23
C SER A 65 -18.89 -13.31 13.50
N ILE A 66 -18.97 -11.99 13.77
CA ILE A 66 -18.39 -11.41 14.97
C ILE A 66 -19.22 -11.81 16.18
N LYS A 67 -18.56 -12.39 17.19
CA LYS A 67 -19.21 -12.89 18.40
C LYS A 67 -19.94 -11.75 19.12
N GLY A 68 -21.24 -11.92 19.32
CA GLY A 68 -22.10 -10.98 20.05
C GLY A 68 -22.72 -9.87 19.19
N LEU A 69 -22.57 -9.92 17.86
CA LEU A 69 -23.34 -9.12 16.91
C LEU A 69 -24.44 -10.00 16.26
N SER A 70 -25.70 -9.61 16.44
CA SER A 70 -26.83 -10.24 15.74
C SER A 70 -26.99 -9.62 14.34
N GLU A 71 -27.68 -10.34 13.45
CA GLU A 71 -27.96 -9.85 12.10
C GLU A 71 -28.65 -8.48 12.08
N ILE A 72 -29.63 -8.26 13.00
CA ILE A 72 -30.35 -6.98 13.14
C ILE A 72 -29.38 -5.85 13.55
N LYS A 73 -28.41 -6.15 14.43
CA LYS A 73 -27.41 -5.15 14.83
C LYS A 73 -26.47 -4.82 13.68
N VAL A 74 -26.05 -5.84 12.93
CA VAL A 74 -25.17 -5.66 11.74
C VAL A 74 -25.89 -4.81 10.68
N GLU A 75 -27.18 -5.01 10.45
CA GLU A 75 -27.95 -4.16 9.53
C GLU A 75 -27.96 -2.69 9.98
N LYS A 76 -28.24 -2.44 11.26
CA LYS A 76 -28.16 -1.07 11.80
C LYS A 76 -26.77 -0.43 11.67
N ILE A 77 -25.72 -1.21 11.87
CA ILE A 77 -24.34 -0.74 11.70
C ILE A 77 -24.07 -0.39 10.23
N ILE A 78 -24.45 -1.25 9.30
CA ILE A 78 -24.30 -0.99 7.85
C ILE A 78 -25.09 0.26 7.44
N ASP A 79 -26.31 0.42 7.91
CA ASP A 79 -27.15 1.60 7.64
C ASP A 79 -26.52 2.88 8.20
N ALA A 80 -25.91 2.83 9.40
CA ALA A 80 -25.18 3.94 9.97
C ALA A 80 -23.93 4.30 9.15
N CYS A 81 -23.12 3.28 8.77
CA CYS A 81 -21.95 3.47 7.93
C CYS A 81 -22.30 4.09 6.56
N SER A 82 -23.39 3.67 5.94
CA SER A 82 -23.80 4.16 4.61
C SER A 82 -24.19 5.64 4.60
N LYS A 83 -24.54 6.21 5.76
CA LYS A 83 -24.83 7.64 5.89
C LYS A 83 -23.58 8.50 5.96
N ILE A 84 -22.47 7.92 6.40
CA ILE A 84 -21.17 8.61 6.55
C ILE A 84 -20.32 8.37 5.30
N CYS A 85 -20.15 7.11 4.91
CA CYS A 85 -19.36 6.71 3.78
C CYS A 85 -20.26 6.36 2.59
N GLN A 86 -20.31 7.23 1.57
CA GLN A 86 -21.13 7.01 0.39
C GLN A 86 -20.46 6.00 -0.56
N MET A 87 -21.11 4.85 -0.74
CA MET A 87 -20.68 3.76 -1.62
C MET A 87 -21.51 3.71 -2.91
N GLY A 88 -21.68 4.85 -3.56
CA GLY A 88 -22.48 4.97 -4.78
C GLY A 88 -21.66 5.23 -6.03
N PHE A 89 -22.37 5.37 -7.16
CA PHE A 89 -21.74 5.83 -8.39
C PHE A 89 -21.26 7.27 -8.24
N THR A 90 -19.99 7.52 -8.55
CA THR A 90 -19.40 8.85 -8.56
C THR A 90 -19.11 9.26 -10.01
N PRO A 91 -19.46 10.47 -10.43
CA PRO A 91 -19.05 11.00 -11.72
C PRO A 91 -17.54 10.98 -11.90
N SER A 92 -17.06 10.62 -13.11
CA SER A 92 -15.62 10.44 -13.35
C SER A 92 -14.80 11.73 -13.17
N ASN A 93 -15.39 12.89 -13.35
CA ASN A 93 -14.72 14.17 -13.06
C ASN A 93 -14.45 14.34 -11.55
N ILE A 94 -15.39 13.96 -10.68
CA ILE A 94 -15.18 13.99 -9.21
C ILE A 94 -14.13 12.95 -8.81
N TYR A 95 -14.17 11.75 -9.41
CA TYR A 95 -13.16 10.73 -9.18
C TYR A 95 -11.77 11.18 -9.66
N LEU A 96 -11.68 11.92 -10.78
CA LEU A 96 -10.44 12.52 -11.26
C LEU A 96 -9.84 13.50 -10.23
N GLU A 97 -10.67 14.35 -9.61
CA GLU A 97 -10.19 15.24 -8.54
C GLU A 97 -9.67 14.47 -7.33
N LYS A 98 -10.34 13.41 -6.92
CA LYS A 98 -9.81 12.53 -5.86
C LYS A 98 -8.45 11.94 -6.22
N ARG A 99 -8.26 11.52 -7.47
CA ARG A 99 -6.96 10.98 -7.92
C ARG A 99 -5.83 12.00 -7.94
N LYS A 100 -6.11 13.30 -8.03
CA LYS A 100 -5.09 14.36 -7.89
C LYS A 100 -4.47 14.43 -6.49
N ASN A 101 -5.19 13.92 -5.49
CA ASN A 101 -4.73 13.87 -4.10
C ASN A 101 -3.85 12.65 -3.79
N LEU A 102 -3.68 11.73 -4.74
CA LEU A 102 -2.79 10.58 -4.56
C LEU A 102 -1.37 11.02 -4.25
N VAL A 103 -0.73 10.25 -3.38
CA VAL A 103 0.67 10.45 -3.02
C VAL A 103 1.53 9.53 -3.88
N TYR A 104 2.63 10.06 -4.38
CA TYR A 104 3.64 9.31 -5.11
C TYR A 104 4.94 9.35 -4.31
N LEU A 105 5.44 8.16 -3.92
CA LEU A 105 6.66 8.05 -3.13
C LEU A 105 7.85 7.88 -4.07
N THR A 106 8.82 8.79 -4.00
CA THR A 106 10.04 8.67 -4.79
C THR A 106 10.82 7.40 -4.42
N THR A 107 11.30 6.71 -5.43
CA THR A 107 12.17 5.54 -5.29
C THR A 107 13.61 5.90 -4.94
N GLY A 108 13.97 7.18 -5.04
CA GLY A 108 15.33 7.69 -4.90
C GLY A 108 16.13 7.72 -6.22
N SER A 109 15.55 7.23 -7.32
CA SER A 109 16.11 7.32 -8.67
C SER A 109 15.13 8.09 -9.58
N SER A 110 15.61 9.15 -10.20
CA SER A 110 14.79 9.97 -11.11
C SER A 110 14.35 9.18 -12.34
N GLU A 111 15.16 8.24 -12.79
CA GLU A 111 14.83 7.37 -13.92
C GLU A 111 13.73 6.37 -13.59
N LEU A 112 13.73 5.81 -12.36
CA LEU A 112 12.63 4.97 -11.90
C LEU A 112 11.36 5.78 -11.69
N ASP A 113 11.46 6.96 -11.11
CA ASP A 113 10.29 7.81 -10.85
C ASP A 113 9.65 8.26 -12.16
N LYS A 114 10.43 8.59 -13.20
CA LYS A 114 9.92 8.85 -14.56
C LYS A 114 9.22 7.63 -15.15
N LEU A 115 9.82 6.42 -15.00
CA LEU A 115 9.21 5.17 -15.44
C LEU A 115 7.83 4.96 -14.81
N LEU A 116 7.70 5.28 -13.51
CA LEU A 116 6.49 5.11 -12.71
C LEU A 116 5.52 6.30 -12.79
N GLY A 117 5.87 7.33 -13.54
CA GLY A 117 5.05 8.52 -13.70
C GLY A 117 5.02 9.46 -12.49
N CYS A 118 5.93 9.34 -11.54
CA CYS A 118 6.25 10.18 -10.37
C CYS A 118 6.75 9.37 -9.16
N GLY A 119 6.72 8.02 -9.20
CA GLY A 119 7.10 7.16 -8.08
C GLY A 119 6.06 6.09 -7.73
N ILE A 120 6.12 5.54 -6.55
CA ILE A 120 5.18 4.51 -6.06
C ILE A 120 3.86 5.16 -5.66
N GLU A 121 2.76 4.78 -6.32
CA GLU A 121 1.43 5.34 -6.12
C GLU A 121 0.80 4.83 -4.81
N SER A 122 0.17 5.74 -4.02
CA SER A 122 -0.68 5.37 -2.88
C SER A 122 -2.00 4.72 -3.34
N ASP A 123 -2.83 4.28 -2.40
CA ASP A 123 -4.12 3.59 -2.62
C ASP A 123 -4.00 2.33 -3.49
N SER A 124 -2.80 1.79 -3.60
CA SER A 124 -2.51 0.69 -4.52
C SER A 124 -1.46 -0.26 -4.00
N ILE A 125 -1.43 -1.47 -4.56
CA ILE A 125 -0.37 -2.45 -4.32
C ILE A 125 0.60 -2.44 -5.50
N THR A 126 1.88 -2.16 -5.20
CA THR A 126 2.99 -2.33 -6.14
C THR A 126 3.76 -3.60 -5.81
N GLU A 127 3.87 -4.53 -6.77
CA GLU A 127 4.68 -5.74 -6.66
C GLU A 127 6.06 -5.53 -7.27
N LEU A 128 7.10 -5.79 -6.48
CA LEU A 128 8.50 -5.88 -6.93
C LEU A 128 8.89 -7.36 -7.02
N PHE A 129 9.10 -7.90 -8.21
CA PHE A 129 9.53 -9.26 -8.35
C PHE A 129 10.80 -9.42 -9.17
N GLY A 130 11.54 -10.47 -8.93
CA GLY A 130 12.78 -10.75 -9.60
C GLY A 130 13.65 -11.75 -8.83
N GLU A 131 14.77 -12.10 -9.42
CA GLU A 131 15.73 -13.01 -8.81
C GLU A 131 16.34 -12.46 -7.51
N PHE A 132 17.11 -13.33 -6.87
CA PHE A 132 17.95 -12.93 -5.75
C PHE A 132 18.99 -11.88 -6.20
N ARG A 133 19.24 -10.87 -5.33
CA ARG A 133 20.17 -9.75 -5.57
C ARG A 133 19.76 -8.81 -6.73
N THR A 134 18.49 -8.70 -7.05
CA THR A 134 18.00 -7.70 -8.02
C THR A 134 17.65 -6.35 -7.39
N GLY A 135 17.68 -6.21 -6.07
CA GLY A 135 17.50 -4.94 -5.38
C GLY A 135 16.13 -4.74 -4.70
N LYS A 136 15.22 -5.74 -4.69
CA LYS A 136 13.90 -5.64 -4.07
C LYS A 136 13.94 -5.02 -2.67
N THR A 137 14.66 -5.65 -1.75
CA THR A 137 14.82 -5.20 -0.37
C THR A 137 15.53 -3.83 -0.27
N GLN A 138 16.43 -3.49 -1.21
CA GLN A 138 17.09 -2.17 -1.22
C GLN A 138 16.13 -1.05 -1.63
N ILE A 139 15.24 -1.31 -2.59
CA ILE A 139 14.14 -0.39 -2.91
C ILE A 139 13.25 -0.22 -1.67
N CYS A 140 12.89 -1.30 -0.98
CA CYS A 140 12.09 -1.24 0.24
C CYS A 140 12.77 -0.39 1.34
N HIS A 141 14.08 -0.54 1.57
CA HIS A 141 14.80 0.31 2.53
C HIS A 141 14.78 1.79 2.13
N THR A 142 14.98 2.09 0.84
CA THR A 142 14.93 3.48 0.36
C THR A 142 13.54 4.07 0.56
N LEU A 143 12.49 3.33 0.21
CA LEU A 143 11.10 3.76 0.40
C LEU A 143 10.73 4.00 1.87
N CYS A 144 11.29 3.23 2.83
CA CYS A 144 11.11 3.50 4.27
C CYS A 144 11.59 4.90 4.69
N VAL A 145 12.57 5.45 4.00
CA VAL A 145 13.09 6.79 4.25
C VAL A 145 12.31 7.82 3.45
N THR A 146 12.16 7.59 2.14
CA THR A 146 11.57 8.58 1.23
C THR A 146 10.08 8.82 1.49
N CYS A 147 9.35 7.84 2.04
CA CYS A 147 7.95 8.04 2.43
C CYS A 147 7.76 9.09 3.53
N GLN A 148 8.82 9.41 4.29
CA GLN A 148 8.80 10.40 5.35
C GLN A 148 9.07 11.83 4.84
N LEU A 149 9.55 11.99 3.61
CA LEU A 149 9.72 13.28 2.98
C LEU A 149 8.39 14.04 2.86
N PRO A 150 8.42 15.38 2.83
CA PRO A 150 7.26 16.19 2.46
C PRO A 150 6.72 15.82 1.08
N ARG A 151 5.43 16.10 0.83
CA ARG A 151 4.78 15.76 -0.44
C ARG A 151 5.45 16.41 -1.66
N GLU A 152 5.88 17.66 -1.51
CA GLU A 152 6.59 18.43 -2.54
C GLU A 152 7.96 17.82 -2.91
N ASN A 153 8.52 16.99 -2.04
CA ASN A 153 9.79 16.30 -2.26
C ASN A 153 9.60 14.80 -2.62
N GLY A 154 8.39 14.42 -3.06
CA GLY A 154 8.08 13.05 -3.44
C GLY A 154 7.94 12.09 -2.26
N GLY A 155 7.46 12.58 -1.12
CA GLY A 155 7.13 11.77 0.06
C GLY A 155 5.66 11.80 0.41
N GLY A 156 5.30 11.14 1.50
CA GLY A 156 3.95 11.11 2.06
C GLY A 156 3.83 11.81 3.41
N ALA A 157 4.94 12.35 3.95
CA ALA A 157 5.05 12.92 5.28
C ALA A 157 4.46 12.00 6.36
N GLY A 158 4.71 10.68 6.27
CA GLY A 158 4.18 9.67 7.18
C GLY A 158 5.18 8.57 7.47
N LYS A 159 4.87 7.75 8.46
CA LYS A 159 5.69 6.62 8.93
C LYS A 159 5.61 5.44 7.95
N ALA A 160 6.52 4.49 8.13
CA ALA A 160 6.53 3.22 7.40
C ALA A 160 6.26 2.03 8.32
N LEU A 161 5.51 1.05 7.83
CA LEU A 161 5.37 -0.28 8.42
C LEU A 161 6.13 -1.29 7.56
N TYR A 162 6.94 -2.13 8.19
CA TYR A 162 7.73 -3.15 7.50
C TYR A 162 7.47 -4.54 8.10
N ILE A 163 6.82 -5.40 7.33
CA ILE A 163 6.61 -6.82 7.67
C ILE A 163 7.67 -7.65 6.94
N ASP A 164 8.59 -8.24 7.68
CA ASP A 164 9.69 -9.04 7.17
C ASP A 164 9.41 -10.53 7.37
N THR A 165 9.42 -11.31 6.30
CA THR A 165 9.24 -12.76 6.33
C THR A 165 10.55 -13.54 6.15
N GLU A 166 11.63 -12.87 5.73
CA GLU A 166 12.91 -13.50 5.40
C GLU A 166 14.04 -13.17 6.40
N GLY A 167 13.88 -12.11 7.26
CA GLY A 167 14.91 -11.65 8.20
C GLY A 167 16.00 -10.82 7.53
N THR A 168 15.63 -10.11 6.49
CA THR A 168 16.57 -9.36 5.64
C THR A 168 16.57 -7.86 5.90
N PHE A 169 15.66 -7.35 6.71
CA PHE A 169 15.62 -5.94 7.10
C PHE A 169 16.88 -5.54 7.89
N ARG A 170 17.44 -4.39 7.56
CA ARG A 170 18.68 -3.86 8.18
C ARG A 170 18.49 -2.37 8.49
N PRO A 171 18.12 -2.02 9.74
CA PRO A 171 17.87 -0.63 10.14
C PRO A 171 19.10 0.27 9.98
N GLU A 172 20.32 -0.29 10.09
CA GLU A 172 21.56 0.44 9.86
C GLU A 172 21.70 0.98 8.42
N LYS A 173 20.97 0.39 7.46
CA LYS A 173 20.94 0.88 6.08
C LYS A 173 20.12 2.16 5.92
N LEU A 174 19.20 2.44 6.83
CA LEU A 174 18.36 3.62 6.75
C LEU A 174 19.14 4.91 7.04
N LYS A 175 20.19 4.84 7.89
CA LYS A 175 20.99 6.03 8.28
C LYS A 175 21.61 6.76 7.08
N PRO A 176 22.46 6.12 6.25
CA PRO A 176 23.07 6.81 5.12
C PRO A 176 22.05 7.23 4.05
N ILE A 177 20.89 6.56 3.96
CA ILE A 177 19.81 6.98 3.08
C ILE A 177 19.17 8.27 3.64
N ALA A 178 18.87 8.33 4.94
CA ALA A 178 18.32 9.51 5.59
C ALA A 178 19.22 10.74 5.43
N GLU A 179 20.52 10.58 5.67
CA GLU A 179 21.54 11.63 5.47
C GLU A 179 21.53 12.18 4.03
N ARG A 180 21.42 11.29 3.02
CA ARG A 180 21.33 11.68 1.60
C ARG A 180 20.13 12.57 1.34
N PHE A 181 18.98 12.27 1.95
CA PHE A 181 17.74 13.04 1.77
C PHE A 181 17.60 14.21 2.75
N GLY A 182 18.62 14.50 3.56
CA GLY A 182 18.62 15.62 4.49
C GLY A 182 17.67 15.44 5.68
N LEU A 183 17.34 14.18 6.03
CA LEU A 183 16.51 13.82 7.17
C LEU A 183 17.38 13.41 8.37
N ASP A 184 16.87 13.61 9.59
CA ASP A 184 17.52 13.11 10.80
C ASP A 184 17.49 11.58 10.85
N PRO A 185 18.65 10.87 10.87
CA PRO A 185 18.70 9.41 10.83
C PRO A 185 18.02 8.72 12.01
N ASP A 186 18.07 9.29 13.20
CA ASP A 186 17.50 8.67 14.40
C ASP A 186 15.97 8.87 14.42
N GLU A 187 15.46 10.00 13.94
CA GLU A 187 14.04 10.23 13.72
C GLU A 187 13.49 9.28 12.66
N VAL A 188 14.18 9.17 11.51
CA VAL A 188 13.78 8.25 10.43
C VAL A 188 13.65 6.82 10.92
N ILE A 189 14.64 6.32 11.68
CA ILE A 189 14.59 4.95 12.22
C ILE A 189 13.41 4.78 13.18
N SER A 190 13.13 5.77 14.02
CA SER A 190 12.01 5.75 14.97
C SER A 190 10.65 5.72 14.29
N ASN A 191 10.55 6.25 13.08
CA ASN A 191 9.35 6.29 12.26
C ASN A 191 9.16 5.03 11.39
N VAL A 192 10.07 4.05 11.42
CA VAL A 192 9.93 2.78 10.72
C VAL A 192 9.60 1.68 11.72
N LEU A 193 8.35 1.23 11.75
CA LEU A 193 7.90 0.15 12.62
C LEU A 193 8.12 -1.19 11.93
N TYR A 194 8.95 -2.02 12.54
CA TYR A 194 9.35 -3.31 12.02
C TYR A 194 8.69 -4.47 12.76
N ALA A 195 8.23 -5.47 12.02
CA ALA A 195 7.76 -6.73 12.58
C ALA A 195 8.25 -7.93 11.78
N ARG A 196 8.73 -8.97 12.49
CA ARG A 196 9.07 -10.25 11.89
C ARG A 196 7.85 -11.17 11.85
N ALA A 197 7.46 -11.65 10.66
CA ALA A 197 6.44 -12.68 10.50
C ALA A 197 7.10 -14.07 10.43
N TYR A 198 6.59 -15.04 11.19
CA TYR A 198 7.14 -16.39 11.28
C TYR A 198 6.31 -17.45 10.56
N ASN A 199 5.02 -17.19 10.34
CA ASN A 199 4.10 -18.00 9.58
C ASN A 199 2.98 -17.15 9.00
N SER A 200 2.18 -17.71 8.11
CA SER A 200 1.11 -16.99 7.39
C SER A 200 0.00 -16.48 8.33
N ASP A 201 -0.30 -17.19 9.41
CA ASP A 201 -1.28 -16.74 10.41
C ASP A 201 -0.75 -15.52 11.18
N HIS A 202 0.54 -15.55 11.57
CA HIS A 202 1.19 -14.42 12.22
C HIS A 202 1.25 -13.22 11.28
N GLN A 203 1.56 -13.43 9.99
CA GLN A 203 1.54 -12.37 8.98
C GLN A 203 0.17 -11.69 8.88
N ASN A 204 -0.93 -12.45 8.90
CA ASN A 204 -2.29 -11.90 8.93
C ASN A 204 -2.59 -11.13 10.22
N LYS A 205 -2.14 -11.61 11.39
CA LYS A 205 -2.29 -10.88 12.66
C LYS A 205 -1.56 -9.56 12.66
N LEU A 206 -0.36 -9.50 12.06
CA LEU A 206 0.39 -8.24 11.92
C LEU A 206 -0.34 -7.21 11.06
N LEU A 207 -1.12 -7.63 10.04
CA LEU A 207 -1.97 -6.70 9.29
C LEU A 207 -3.07 -6.08 10.16
N MET A 208 -3.69 -6.86 11.04
CA MET A 208 -4.70 -6.32 11.97
C MET A 208 -4.08 -5.30 12.95
N GLN A 209 -2.87 -5.57 13.43
CA GLN A 209 -2.14 -4.63 14.28
C GLN A 209 -1.72 -3.38 13.50
N ALA A 210 -1.33 -3.52 12.23
CA ALA A 210 -1.01 -2.40 11.35
C ALA A 210 -2.21 -1.44 11.20
N CYS A 211 -3.42 -1.97 10.97
CA CYS A 211 -4.64 -1.15 10.90
C CYS A 211 -4.87 -0.35 12.19
N ALA A 212 -4.67 -0.96 13.37
CA ALA A 212 -4.80 -0.25 14.65
C ALA A 212 -3.78 0.88 14.79
N LEU A 213 -2.50 0.63 14.44
CA LEU A 213 -1.45 1.65 14.48
C LEU A 213 -1.71 2.82 13.52
N MET A 214 -2.28 2.53 12.34
CA MET A 214 -2.61 3.54 11.34
C MET A 214 -3.76 4.47 11.77
N THR A 215 -4.58 4.07 12.75
CA THR A 215 -5.59 4.95 13.34
C THR A 215 -5.01 5.92 14.38
N GLU A 216 -3.85 5.60 14.96
CA GLU A 216 -3.20 6.41 16.00
C GLU A 216 -2.20 7.41 15.44
N SER A 217 -1.60 7.13 14.29
CA SER A 217 -0.62 8.00 13.66
C SER A 217 -0.61 7.85 12.15
N LYS A 218 -0.13 8.90 11.45
CA LYS A 218 -0.07 8.92 10.00
C LYS A 218 1.02 8.00 9.46
N PHE A 219 0.63 7.08 8.61
CA PHE A 219 1.53 6.26 7.81
C PHE A 219 1.38 6.62 6.33
N SER A 220 2.40 6.36 5.55
CA SER A 220 2.39 6.57 4.09
C SER A 220 2.79 5.30 3.33
N LEU A 221 3.34 4.30 4.04
CA LEU A 221 3.90 3.11 3.41
C LEU A 221 3.71 1.87 4.28
N LEU A 222 3.27 0.77 3.65
CA LEU A 222 3.31 -0.59 4.20
C LEU A 222 4.13 -1.48 3.27
N ILE A 223 5.16 -2.12 3.78
CA ILE A 223 6.01 -3.08 3.06
C ILE A 223 5.78 -4.48 3.58
N VAL A 224 5.70 -5.47 2.66
CA VAL A 224 5.73 -6.89 2.98
C VAL A 224 6.85 -7.57 2.18
N ASP A 225 7.94 -7.88 2.83
CA ASP A 225 9.13 -8.49 2.20
C ASP A 225 9.41 -9.90 2.77
N SER A 226 8.94 -10.97 2.14
CA SER A 226 8.18 -11.07 0.91
C SER A 226 6.76 -11.60 1.16
N ALA A 227 5.81 -11.22 0.29
CA ALA A 227 4.40 -11.56 0.47
C ALA A 227 4.11 -13.07 0.33
N THR A 228 4.90 -13.81 -0.45
CA THR A 228 4.61 -15.21 -0.81
C THR A 228 5.42 -16.25 -0.05
N ASN A 229 6.48 -15.86 0.65
CA ASN A 229 7.44 -16.79 1.26
C ASN A 229 6.78 -17.76 2.24
N LEU A 230 6.04 -17.25 3.22
CA LEU A 230 5.41 -18.08 4.27
C LEU A 230 4.32 -19.00 3.72
N TYR A 231 3.58 -18.57 2.69
CA TYR A 231 2.58 -19.41 2.04
C TYR A 231 3.19 -20.61 1.30
N ARG A 232 4.47 -20.56 0.94
CA ARG A 232 5.17 -21.70 0.33
C ARG A 232 5.64 -22.70 1.36
N THR A 233 6.00 -22.26 2.54
CA THR A 233 6.49 -23.12 3.63
C THR A 233 5.33 -23.75 4.40
N ASP A 234 4.30 -22.98 4.71
CA ASP A 234 3.17 -23.44 5.53
C ASP A 234 2.23 -24.40 4.76
N TYR A 235 2.18 -24.29 3.43
CA TYR A 235 1.34 -25.10 2.55
C TYR A 235 2.23 -25.91 1.58
N SER A 236 2.98 -26.87 2.08
CA SER A 236 3.94 -27.67 1.29
C SER A 236 3.40 -29.03 0.85
N GLY A 237 2.22 -29.45 1.36
CA GLY A 237 1.61 -30.75 1.10
C GLY A 237 1.03 -30.88 -0.31
N ARG A 238 1.04 -32.14 -0.81
CA ARG A 238 0.31 -32.47 -2.05
C ARG A 238 -1.19 -32.29 -1.81
N GLY A 239 -1.84 -31.44 -2.60
CA GLY A 239 -3.28 -31.12 -2.46
C GLY A 239 -3.57 -29.81 -1.70
N GLU A 240 -2.59 -29.17 -1.07
CA GLU A 240 -2.78 -27.91 -0.33
C GLU A 240 -2.75 -26.66 -1.24
N LEU A 241 -2.53 -26.83 -2.54
CA LEU A 241 -2.45 -25.71 -3.49
C LEU A 241 -3.67 -24.80 -3.41
N SER A 242 -4.88 -25.38 -3.35
CA SER A 242 -6.13 -24.61 -3.27
C SER A 242 -6.22 -23.81 -1.96
N ALA A 243 -5.89 -24.43 -0.82
CA ALA A 243 -5.88 -23.79 0.49
C ALA A 243 -4.85 -22.63 0.52
N ARG A 244 -3.64 -22.87 0.00
CA ARG A 244 -2.60 -21.84 -0.17
C ARG A 244 -3.09 -20.66 -0.99
N GLN A 245 -3.72 -20.92 -2.13
CA GLN A 245 -4.23 -19.87 -3.00
C GLN A 245 -5.35 -19.08 -2.35
N MET A 246 -6.29 -19.73 -1.67
CA MET A 246 -7.36 -19.04 -0.94
C MET A 246 -6.80 -18.17 0.20
N SER A 247 -5.83 -18.66 0.96
CA SER A 247 -5.20 -17.93 2.06
C SER A 247 -4.43 -16.72 1.54
N LEU A 248 -3.63 -16.89 0.48
CA LEU A 248 -2.91 -15.80 -0.18
C LEU A 248 -3.87 -14.76 -0.76
N ALA A 249 -4.95 -15.18 -1.42
CA ALA A 249 -5.96 -14.26 -1.96
C ALA A 249 -6.63 -13.42 -0.87
N LYS A 250 -6.92 -14.03 0.29
CA LYS A 250 -7.46 -13.32 1.45
C LYS A 250 -6.47 -12.27 1.98
N PHE A 251 -5.20 -12.64 2.10
CA PHE A 251 -4.14 -11.74 2.55
C PHE A 251 -3.99 -10.53 1.61
N LEU A 252 -3.89 -10.76 0.31
CA LEU A 252 -3.74 -9.69 -0.68
C LEU A 252 -4.98 -8.77 -0.73
N ARG A 253 -6.19 -9.34 -0.57
CA ARG A 253 -7.41 -8.54 -0.45
C ARG A 253 -7.40 -7.65 0.80
N ASN A 254 -6.86 -8.14 1.92
CA ASN A 254 -6.72 -7.32 3.12
C ASN A 254 -5.70 -6.21 2.91
N LEU A 255 -4.58 -6.47 2.20
CA LEU A 255 -3.62 -5.42 1.83
C LEU A 255 -4.26 -4.34 0.95
N GLN A 256 -5.07 -4.73 -0.04
CA GLN A 256 -5.78 -3.77 -0.88
C GLN A 256 -6.73 -2.89 -0.06
N LYS A 257 -7.50 -3.50 0.86
CA LYS A 257 -8.38 -2.74 1.76
C LYS A 257 -7.61 -1.73 2.61
N ILE A 258 -6.43 -2.12 3.12
CA ILE A 258 -5.58 -1.23 3.92
C ILE A 258 -5.07 -0.06 3.06
N ALA A 259 -4.65 -0.34 1.82
CA ALA A 259 -4.24 0.71 0.88
C ALA A 259 -5.36 1.73 0.64
N ASP A 260 -6.57 1.23 0.33
CA ASP A 260 -7.75 2.06 0.05
C ASP A 260 -8.23 2.82 1.30
N GLU A 261 -8.26 2.17 2.48
CA GLU A 261 -8.79 2.72 3.73
C GLU A 261 -7.89 3.83 4.28
N HIS A 262 -6.58 3.61 4.27
CA HIS A 262 -5.61 4.55 4.84
C HIS A 262 -4.88 5.40 3.80
N GLN A 263 -5.23 5.25 2.53
CA GLN A 263 -4.64 6.00 1.39
C GLN A 263 -3.10 5.93 1.35
N ILE A 264 -2.56 4.76 1.66
CA ILE A 264 -1.12 4.51 1.72
C ILE A 264 -0.63 3.71 0.51
N ALA A 265 0.66 3.82 0.23
CA ALA A 265 1.33 2.93 -0.70
C ALA A 265 1.58 1.57 -0.04
N VAL A 266 1.21 0.49 -0.72
CA VAL A 266 1.55 -0.87 -0.30
C VAL A 266 2.56 -1.46 -1.27
N VAL A 267 3.72 -1.85 -0.77
CA VAL A 267 4.78 -2.47 -1.58
C VAL A 267 5.01 -3.90 -1.12
N ILE A 268 4.89 -4.84 -2.04
CA ILE A 268 5.16 -6.24 -1.77
C ILE A 268 6.32 -6.74 -2.61
N THR A 269 7.18 -7.56 -2.02
CA THR A 269 8.21 -8.25 -2.80
C THR A 269 7.79 -9.68 -3.08
N ASN A 270 8.24 -10.20 -4.23
CA ASN A 270 7.96 -11.54 -4.67
C ASN A 270 9.19 -12.17 -5.34
N GLN A 271 9.25 -13.48 -5.33
CA GLN A 271 10.30 -14.27 -5.97
C GLN A 271 9.82 -14.78 -7.34
N VAL A 272 10.76 -15.26 -8.15
CA VAL A 272 10.50 -15.90 -9.44
C VAL A 272 10.86 -17.38 -9.38
N VAL A 273 10.18 -18.17 -10.19
CA VAL A 273 10.48 -19.59 -10.43
C VAL A 273 10.76 -19.79 -11.92
N ALA A 274 11.62 -20.75 -12.23
CA ALA A 274 11.85 -21.16 -13.63
C ALA A 274 10.54 -21.74 -14.20
N SER A 275 10.16 -21.32 -15.40
CA SER A 275 9.05 -21.95 -16.12
C SER A 275 9.46 -23.35 -16.59
N VAL A 276 8.65 -24.36 -16.23
CA VAL A 276 8.90 -25.77 -16.59
C VAL A 276 8.26 -26.11 -17.95
N ASP A 277 7.52 -25.17 -18.53
CA ASP A 277 6.86 -25.37 -19.81
C ASP A 277 7.90 -25.42 -20.94
N GLY A 278 8.18 -26.64 -21.43
CA GLY A 278 9.18 -26.98 -22.43
C GLY A 278 8.91 -26.49 -23.86
N SER A 279 8.21 -25.38 -24.04
CA SER A 279 7.96 -24.75 -25.33
C SER A 279 8.75 -23.46 -25.50
N SER A 280 10.09 -23.50 -25.28
CA SER A 280 10.91 -22.35 -25.65
C SER A 280 11.47 -22.51 -27.07
N PHE A 281 10.70 -22.06 -28.02
CA PHE A 281 11.16 -21.68 -29.35
C PHE A 281 11.72 -20.22 -29.37
N GLY A 282 12.32 -19.77 -28.30
CA GLY A 282 12.97 -18.50 -28.21
C GLY A 282 13.80 -18.45 -26.93
N GLY A 283 15.10 -18.43 -27.04
CA GLY A 283 16.10 -18.59 -26.00
C GLY A 283 16.10 -17.60 -24.83
N GLY A 284 14.95 -17.42 -24.18
CA GLY A 284 14.79 -16.66 -22.96
C GLY A 284 14.35 -17.59 -21.83
N ASN A 285 15.12 -17.59 -20.74
CA ASN A 285 14.79 -18.28 -19.51
C ASN A 285 13.58 -17.56 -18.87
N ASP A 286 12.35 -17.95 -19.27
CA ASP A 286 11.11 -17.25 -18.91
C ASP A 286 10.79 -17.54 -17.44
N LYS A 287 11.24 -16.64 -16.56
CA LYS A 287 11.05 -16.70 -15.12
C LYS A 287 9.72 -16.04 -14.78
N LYS A 288 8.81 -16.81 -14.18
CA LYS A 288 7.48 -16.31 -13.79
C LYS A 288 7.43 -15.95 -12.31
N PRO A 289 6.77 -14.83 -11.92
CA PRO A 289 6.55 -14.50 -10.53
C PRO A 289 5.68 -15.54 -9.85
N ILE A 290 5.94 -15.81 -8.57
CA ILE A 290 5.18 -16.73 -7.74
C ILE A 290 3.80 -16.14 -7.43
N GLY A 291 2.78 -17.00 -7.23
CA GLY A 291 1.42 -16.59 -6.86
C GLY A 291 0.41 -16.63 -8.02
N GLY A 292 0.89 -16.76 -9.27
CA GLY A 292 0.01 -16.94 -10.45
C GLY A 292 -1.02 -15.82 -10.61
N HIS A 293 -2.23 -16.17 -11.06
CA HIS A 293 -3.31 -15.20 -11.32
C HIS A 293 -3.75 -14.42 -10.07
N ILE A 294 -3.69 -15.02 -8.87
CA ILE A 294 -4.10 -14.34 -7.63
C ILE A 294 -3.23 -13.11 -7.38
N MET A 295 -1.92 -13.24 -7.54
CA MET A 295 -0.98 -12.13 -7.40
C MET A 295 -1.15 -11.11 -8.53
N ALA A 296 -1.33 -11.61 -9.78
CA ALA A 296 -1.50 -10.77 -10.94
C ALA A 296 -2.73 -9.85 -10.88
N HIS A 297 -3.81 -10.30 -10.24
CA HIS A 297 -5.03 -9.50 -10.09
C HIS A 297 -5.06 -8.65 -8.81
N ALA A 298 -4.17 -8.90 -7.85
CA ALA A 298 -4.13 -8.15 -6.62
C ALA A 298 -3.22 -6.92 -6.69
N ALA A 299 -2.10 -7.01 -7.40
CA ALA A 299 -1.18 -5.89 -7.56
C ALA A 299 -1.58 -5.05 -8.79
N GLN A 300 -1.79 -3.75 -8.58
CA GLN A 300 -2.11 -2.81 -9.67
C GLN A 300 -0.89 -2.55 -10.56
N THR A 301 0.26 -2.33 -9.96
CA THR A 301 1.52 -2.13 -10.70
C THR A 301 2.49 -3.26 -10.37
N ARG A 302 3.05 -3.89 -11.40
CA ARG A 302 3.96 -5.01 -11.26
C ARG A 302 5.28 -4.71 -11.95
N LEU A 303 6.36 -4.76 -11.19
CA LEU A 303 7.70 -4.37 -11.62
C LEU A 303 8.63 -5.58 -11.62
N SER A 304 9.14 -5.90 -12.80
CA SER A 304 10.16 -6.96 -12.99
C SER A 304 11.55 -6.38 -12.83
N LEU A 305 12.31 -6.91 -11.88
CA LEU A 305 13.67 -6.48 -11.58
C LEU A 305 14.68 -7.51 -12.05
N ARG A 306 15.69 -7.06 -12.80
CA ARG A 306 16.79 -7.91 -13.28
C ARG A 306 18.14 -7.24 -13.09
N LYS A 307 19.20 -8.04 -13.07
CA LYS A 307 20.57 -7.54 -13.05
C LYS A 307 20.90 -6.89 -14.40
N GLY A 308 21.52 -5.73 -14.36
CA GLY A 308 22.13 -5.05 -15.49
C GLY A 308 23.65 -5.28 -15.57
N LEU A 309 24.33 -4.41 -16.28
CA LEU A 309 25.80 -4.40 -16.37
C LEU A 309 26.38 -3.80 -15.09
N LYS A 310 27.45 -4.41 -14.58
CA LYS A 310 28.15 -4.00 -13.34
C LYS A 310 27.17 -3.91 -12.15
N ASP A 311 27.10 -2.73 -11.50
CA ASP A 311 26.26 -2.47 -10.34
C ASP A 311 24.85 -2.00 -10.72
N ASN A 312 24.56 -1.83 -12.01
CA ASN A 312 23.26 -1.41 -12.49
C ASN A 312 22.23 -2.53 -12.37
N ARG A 313 20.99 -2.12 -12.24
CA ARG A 313 19.79 -2.96 -12.23
C ARG A 313 18.81 -2.39 -13.25
N ILE A 314 17.94 -3.23 -13.76
CA ILE A 314 16.91 -2.84 -14.71
C ILE A 314 15.56 -3.17 -14.11
N CYS A 315 14.69 -2.18 -14.08
CA CYS A 315 13.29 -2.28 -13.70
C CYS A 315 12.45 -2.17 -14.98
N LYS A 316 11.56 -3.14 -15.19
CA LYS A 316 10.62 -3.14 -16.29
C LYS A 316 9.19 -3.12 -15.72
N ILE A 317 8.32 -2.29 -16.27
CA ILE A 317 6.88 -2.38 -16.04
C ILE A 317 6.41 -3.68 -16.69
N TYR A 318 5.99 -4.63 -15.84
CA TYR A 318 5.49 -5.93 -16.29
C TYR A 318 3.99 -5.91 -16.52
N ASP A 319 3.27 -5.16 -15.69
CA ASP A 319 1.82 -4.97 -15.78
C ASP A 319 1.43 -3.67 -15.04
N SER A 320 0.54 -2.88 -15.62
CA SER A 320 -0.02 -1.67 -15.02
C SER A 320 -1.28 -1.24 -15.77
N PRO A 321 -2.32 -0.73 -15.08
CA PRO A 321 -3.51 -0.23 -15.72
C PRO A 321 -3.32 1.12 -16.42
N SER A 322 -2.25 1.86 -16.13
CA SER A 322 -2.06 3.25 -16.54
C SER A 322 -0.71 3.53 -17.19
N LEU A 323 0.30 2.71 -16.93
CA LEU A 323 1.66 2.92 -17.41
C LEU A 323 1.96 2.03 -18.63
N PRO A 324 2.60 2.56 -19.68
CA PRO A 324 3.01 1.76 -20.84
C PRO A 324 4.14 0.80 -20.47
N GLU A 325 4.30 -0.28 -21.23
CA GLU A 325 5.42 -1.19 -21.11
C GLU A 325 6.73 -0.45 -21.45
N ALA A 326 7.57 -0.27 -20.44
CA ALA A 326 8.85 0.42 -20.54
C ALA A 326 9.84 -0.12 -19.49
N GLU A 327 11.11 0.24 -19.61
CA GLU A 327 12.14 -0.12 -18.64
C GLU A 327 13.06 1.06 -18.33
N ALA A 328 13.58 1.08 -17.10
CA ALA A 328 14.59 2.03 -16.65
C ALA A 328 15.73 1.32 -15.94
N THR A 329 16.90 1.93 -15.99
CA THR A 329 18.10 1.47 -15.29
C THR A 329 18.28 2.27 -14.02
N TYR A 330 18.68 1.62 -12.94
CA TYR A 330 19.04 2.22 -11.66
C TYR A 330 20.24 1.53 -11.04
N CYS A 331 20.87 2.14 -10.05
CA CYS A 331 21.95 1.51 -9.29
C CYS A 331 21.63 1.41 -7.80
N ILE A 332 22.37 0.54 -7.11
CA ILE A 332 22.27 0.35 -5.66
C ILE A 332 23.56 0.87 -5.06
N THR A 333 23.46 1.92 -4.24
CA THR A 333 24.58 2.56 -3.57
C THR A 333 24.55 2.27 -2.06
N SER A 334 25.56 2.75 -1.34
CA SER A 334 25.55 2.75 0.14
C SER A 334 24.41 3.61 0.71
N CYS A 335 24.00 4.64 -0.05
CA CYS A 335 22.95 5.60 0.32
C CYS A 335 21.59 5.29 -0.36
N GLY A 336 21.33 4.02 -0.68
CA GLY A 336 20.05 3.57 -1.25
C GLY A 336 20.04 3.44 -2.76
N ILE A 337 18.85 3.59 -3.35
CA ILE A 337 18.62 3.54 -4.78
C ILE A 337 19.00 4.88 -5.40
N ASP A 338 19.68 4.83 -6.55
CA ASP A 338 20.15 6.02 -7.26
C ASP A 338 20.08 5.83 -8.78
N ASP A 339 20.28 6.91 -9.52
CA ASP A 339 20.43 6.85 -10.97
C ASP A 339 21.74 6.18 -11.36
N PRO A 340 21.83 5.55 -12.53
CA PRO A 340 23.06 4.93 -13.02
C PRO A 340 24.13 6.00 -13.26
N SER A 341 25.36 5.72 -12.78
CA SER A 341 26.55 6.56 -12.99
C SER A 341 27.09 6.45 -14.39
#